data_d9c78f5a2b352b388e6c247df3c76f89
#
_entry.id   d9c78f5a2b352b388e6c247df3c76f89
#
_cell.length_a   1.000
_cell.length_b   1.000
_cell.length_c   1.000
_cell.angle_alpha   90.00
_cell.angle_beta   90.00
_cell.angle_gamma   90.00
#
_symmetry.space_group_name_H-M   'P 1'
#
loop_
_entity.id
_entity.type
_entity.pdbx_description
1 polymer ?
#
loop_
_entity_poly.entity_id
_entity_poly.type
_entity_poly.pdbx_seq_one_letter_code
_entity_poly.pdbx_strand_id
1 'polypeptide(L)'
;MSDDKPPSSSPNRSRWVDRISQLFSGEPQDLEDLLEILREAKTNHLLDTDTLSMIEGVLQVNQMQVRDIMIPRVQMVVVPNDAELDTILPLVTEFNHSRYPVIDGDRSKVVGIMLAKDLLANLAKNSKLLIKDIMRPAYVVPESKRLNVLLKELRTN
;
A
#
# COMPACT_ATOMS: atom_id res chain seq x y z
N MET A 1 36.10 21.27 52.48
CA MET A 1 34.78 20.92 52.98
C MET A 1 33.79 21.75 52.18
N SER A 2 33.30 21.21 51.10
CA SER A 2 32.18 21.79 50.34
C SER A 2 31.50 20.61 49.66
N ASP A 3 30.29 20.32 50.13
CA ASP A 3 29.41 19.28 49.62
C ASP A 3 28.78 19.74 48.34
N ASP A 4 29.13 19.13 47.21
CA ASP A 4 28.40 19.22 45.97
C ASP A 4 27.40 18.06 45.84
N LYS A 5 26.15 18.38 46.12
CA LYS A 5 25.01 17.50 45.98
C LYS A 5 24.48 17.57 44.54
N PRO A 6 24.35 16.48 43.80
CA PRO A 6 23.79 16.52 42.45
C PRO A 6 22.29 16.85 42.48
N PRO A 7 21.74 17.52 41.47
CA PRO A 7 20.35 17.92 41.43
C PRO A 7 19.41 16.72 41.24
N SER A 8 18.35 16.74 42.04
CA SER A 8 17.29 15.75 42.11
C SER A 8 16.62 15.52 40.76
N SER A 9 16.54 14.26 40.37
CA SER A 9 15.75 13.72 39.28
C SER A 9 14.29 14.18 39.38
N SER A 10 13.77 14.71 38.27
CA SER A 10 12.39 15.18 38.10
C SER A 10 11.36 14.05 38.40
N PRO A 11 10.37 14.28 39.27
CA PRO A 11 9.43 13.28 39.75
C PRO A 11 8.36 12.85 38.73
N ASN A 12 8.43 13.37 37.53
CA ASN A 12 7.40 13.12 36.52
C ASN A 12 7.71 11.96 35.57
N ARG A 13 8.97 11.53 35.50
CA ARG A 13 9.41 10.44 34.63
C ARG A 13 9.15 9.04 35.22
N SER A 14 9.12 8.90 36.54
CA SER A 14 8.84 7.63 37.20
C SER A 14 7.34 7.30 37.25
N ARG A 15 6.49 8.30 37.40
CA ARG A 15 5.05 8.09 37.56
C ARG A 15 4.35 7.50 36.31
N TRP A 16 4.81 7.84 35.12
CA TRP A 16 4.22 7.27 33.91
C TRP A 16 4.77 5.86 33.64
N VAL A 17 6.04 5.60 33.92
CA VAL A 17 6.64 4.26 33.86
C VAL A 17 5.96 3.30 34.83
N ASP A 18 5.67 3.75 36.08
CA ASP A 18 4.96 2.96 37.07
C ASP A 18 3.48 2.73 36.68
N ARG A 19 2.82 3.68 36.03
CA ARG A 19 1.47 3.51 35.49
C ARG A 19 1.43 2.58 34.28
N ILE A 20 2.39 2.69 33.38
CA ILE A 20 2.55 1.76 32.27
C ILE A 20 2.84 0.36 32.80
N SER A 21 3.69 0.18 33.80
CA SER A 21 3.95 -1.13 34.40
C SER A 21 2.75 -1.71 35.16
N GLN A 22 1.82 -0.90 35.63
CA GLN A 22 0.56 -1.37 36.24
C GLN A 22 -0.51 -1.73 35.20
N LEU A 23 -0.49 -1.10 34.02
CA LEU A 23 -1.30 -1.50 32.87
C LEU A 23 -0.71 -2.73 32.15
N PHE A 24 0.61 -2.89 32.19
CA PHE A 24 1.35 -4.03 31.66
C PHE A 24 1.49 -5.22 32.63
N SER A 25 0.61 -5.36 33.60
CA SER A 25 0.46 -6.65 34.28
C SER A 25 -0.14 -7.76 33.39
N GLY A 26 -0.52 -7.43 32.15
CA GLY A 26 -0.72 -8.35 31.04
C GLY A 26 0.01 -7.83 29.83
N GLU A 27 0.96 -8.61 29.28
CA GLU A 27 1.50 -8.37 27.94
C GLU A 27 0.29 -8.30 26.95
N PRO A 28 0.26 -7.32 26.01
CA PRO A 28 -0.81 -7.25 25.03
C PRO A 28 -0.91 -8.60 24.32
N GLN A 29 -2.04 -9.27 24.49
CA GLN A 29 -2.23 -10.63 23.99
C GLN A 29 -2.78 -10.63 22.55
N ASP A 30 -3.36 -9.50 22.15
CA ASP A 30 -3.91 -9.36 20.82
C ASP A 30 -3.72 -7.93 20.26
N LEU A 31 -4.22 -7.73 19.05
CA LEU A 31 -4.10 -6.45 18.35
C LEU A 31 -4.97 -5.36 18.99
N GLU A 32 -6.08 -5.73 19.60
CA GLU A 32 -7.00 -4.79 20.24
C GLU A 32 -6.37 -4.17 21.47
N ASP A 33 -5.72 -4.99 22.31
CA ASP A 33 -4.94 -4.53 23.47
C ASP A 33 -3.84 -3.54 23.05
N LEU A 34 -3.14 -3.83 21.94
CA LEU A 34 -2.12 -2.94 21.40
C LEU A 34 -2.70 -1.60 20.95
N LEU A 35 -3.86 -1.63 20.27
CA LEU A 35 -4.55 -0.43 19.82
C LEU A 35 -5.03 0.44 21.00
N GLU A 36 -5.50 -0.18 22.08
CA GLU A 36 -5.91 0.54 23.29
C GLU A 36 -4.74 1.29 23.92
N ILE A 37 -3.57 0.65 24.02
CA ILE A 37 -2.33 1.29 24.52
C ILE A 37 -1.94 2.48 23.63
N LEU A 38 -2.03 2.35 22.32
CA LEU A 38 -1.70 3.44 21.40
C LEU A 38 -2.68 4.62 21.52
N ARG A 39 -3.98 4.34 21.73
CA ARG A 39 -5.00 5.38 21.97
C ARG A 39 -4.78 6.09 23.30
N GLU A 40 -4.36 5.36 24.33
CA GLU A 40 -3.98 5.95 25.62
C GLU A 40 -2.73 6.83 25.48
N ALA A 41 -1.73 6.40 24.72
CA ALA A 41 -0.55 7.21 24.43
C ALA A 41 -0.92 8.53 23.72
N LYS A 42 -1.90 8.51 22.84
CA LYS A 42 -2.45 9.75 22.23
C LYS A 42 -3.12 10.63 23.28
N THR A 43 -3.94 10.07 24.15
CA THR A 43 -4.64 10.81 25.21
C THR A 43 -3.63 11.50 26.16
N ASN A 44 -2.50 10.86 26.39
CA ASN A 44 -1.40 11.39 27.21
C ASN A 44 -0.45 12.32 26.43
N HIS A 45 -0.81 12.74 25.19
CA HIS A 45 0.00 13.61 24.33
C HIS A 45 1.39 13.07 23.96
N LEU A 46 1.59 11.76 24.01
CA LEU A 46 2.82 11.09 23.55
C LEU A 46 2.80 10.83 22.05
N LEU A 47 1.59 10.72 21.47
CA LEU A 47 1.34 10.58 20.04
C LEU A 47 0.34 11.67 19.60
N ASP A 48 0.55 12.25 18.43
CA ASP A 48 -0.45 13.06 17.78
C ASP A 48 -1.49 12.18 17.02
N THR A 49 -2.55 12.81 16.54
CA THR A 49 -3.64 12.10 15.84
C THR A 49 -3.19 11.47 14.55
N ASP A 50 -2.32 12.15 13.80
CA ASP A 50 -1.86 11.70 12.49
C ASP A 50 -0.92 10.50 12.64
N THR A 51 -0.01 10.56 13.61
CA THR A 51 0.88 9.43 13.95
C THR A 51 0.09 8.20 14.37
N LEU A 52 -0.92 8.35 15.25
CA LEU A 52 -1.77 7.21 15.64
C LEU A 52 -2.49 6.62 14.43
N SER A 53 -3.08 7.45 13.59
CA SER A 53 -3.79 7.00 12.37
C SER A 53 -2.86 6.23 11.42
N MET A 54 -1.62 6.69 11.25
CA MET A 54 -0.61 5.98 10.45
C MET A 54 -0.27 4.61 11.03
N ILE A 55 -0.11 4.51 12.34
CA ILE A 55 0.19 3.22 13.01
C ILE A 55 -1.00 2.26 12.87
N GLU A 56 -2.24 2.73 13.13
CA GLU A 56 -3.46 1.93 12.93
C GLU A 56 -3.56 1.42 11.48
N GLY A 57 -3.27 2.27 10.48
CA GLY A 57 -3.24 1.88 9.07
C GLY A 57 -2.21 0.77 8.78
N VAL A 58 -1.00 0.87 9.33
CA VAL A 58 0.04 -0.18 9.18
C VAL A 58 -0.40 -1.51 9.79
N LEU A 59 -1.01 -1.48 10.97
CA LEU A 59 -1.53 -2.67 11.63
C LEU A 59 -2.66 -3.32 10.84
N GLN A 60 -3.56 -2.50 10.27
CA GLN A 60 -4.65 -2.97 9.42
C GLN A 60 -4.14 -3.67 8.15
N VAL A 61 -3.11 -3.12 7.49
CA VAL A 61 -2.53 -3.71 6.27
C VAL A 61 -2.06 -5.16 6.48
N ASN A 62 -1.60 -5.51 7.68
CA ASN A 62 -1.18 -6.88 8.00
C ASN A 62 -2.34 -7.91 7.96
N GLN A 63 -3.56 -7.46 8.17
CA GLN A 63 -4.75 -8.33 8.14
C GLN A 63 -5.43 -8.36 6.78
N MET A 64 -5.21 -7.34 5.93
CA MET A 64 -5.85 -7.19 4.63
C MET A 64 -5.33 -8.18 3.59
N GLN A 65 -6.20 -8.53 2.66
CA GLN A 65 -5.91 -9.33 1.47
C GLN A 65 -6.03 -8.47 0.20
N VAL A 66 -5.52 -8.96 -0.91
CA VAL A 66 -5.57 -8.28 -2.21
C VAL A 66 -7.02 -7.91 -2.57
N ARG A 67 -7.97 -8.82 -2.34
CA ARG A 67 -9.41 -8.59 -2.62
C ARG A 67 -10.01 -7.39 -1.91
N ASP A 68 -9.45 -6.97 -0.77
CA ASP A 68 -9.97 -5.86 0.03
C ASP A 68 -9.65 -4.49 -0.59
N ILE A 69 -8.63 -4.45 -1.48
CA ILE A 69 -8.18 -3.20 -2.12
C ILE A 69 -8.15 -3.26 -3.65
N MET A 70 -8.33 -4.43 -4.27
CA MET A 70 -8.28 -4.56 -5.71
C MET A 70 -9.46 -3.86 -6.39
N ILE A 71 -9.23 -3.39 -7.63
CA ILE A 71 -10.31 -3.01 -8.51
C ILE A 71 -10.93 -4.29 -9.10
N PRO A 72 -12.24 -4.53 -8.91
CA PRO A 72 -12.91 -5.69 -9.49
C PRO A 72 -12.75 -5.72 -11.02
N ARG A 73 -12.58 -6.93 -11.57
CA ARG A 73 -12.34 -7.14 -13.01
C ARG A 73 -13.34 -6.43 -13.92
N VAL A 74 -14.60 -6.37 -13.51
CA VAL A 74 -15.67 -5.70 -14.28
C VAL A 74 -15.49 -4.18 -14.38
N GLN A 75 -14.76 -3.59 -13.44
CA GLN A 75 -14.49 -2.14 -13.39
C GLN A 75 -13.13 -1.78 -14.01
N MET A 76 -12.29 -2.75 -14.36
CA MET A 76 -11.00 -2.48 -14.98
C MET A 76 -11.16 -1.87 -16.37
N VAL A 77 -10.39 -0.83 -16.65
CA VAL A 77 -10.19 -0.32 -18.01
C VAL A 77 -9.11 -1.19 -18.66
N VAL A 78 -9.46 -1.91 -19.71
CA VAL A 78 -8.59 -2.88 -20.38
C VAL A 78 -8.39 -2.52 -21.83
N VAL A 79 -7.30 -3.01 -22.45
CA VAL A 79 -7.00 -2.81 -23.87
C VAL A 79 -6.82 -4.17 -24.57
N PRO A 80 -7.32 -4.32 -25.81
CA PRO A 80 -7.11 -5.54 -26.59
C PRO A 80 -5.64 -5.67 -27.03
N ASN A 81 -5.11 -6.90 -27.08
CA ASN A 81 -3.73 -7.18 -27.49
C ASN A 81 -3.48 -6.93 -28.99
N ASP A 82 -4.51 -7.03 -29.81
CA ASP A 82 -4.49 -6.88 -31.27
C ASP A 82 -4.86 -5.47 -31.75
N ALA A 83 -5.14 -4.54 -30.84
CA ALA A 83 -5.43 -3.16 -31.17
C ALA A 83 -4.16 -2.41 -31.63
N GLU A 84 -4.33 -1.49 -32.60
CA GLU A 84 -3.29 -0.55 -32.99
C GLU A 84 -3.10 0.55 -31.96
N LEU A 85 -1.88 1.09 -31.84
CA LEU A 85 -1.53 2.05 -30.78
C LEU A 85 -2.36 3.34 -30.86
N ASP A 86 -2.63 3.84 -32.06
CA ASP A 86 -3.39 5.07 -32.27
C ASP A 86 -4.87 4.93 -31.86
N THR A 87 -5.46 3.75 -32.04
CA THR A 87 -6.86 3.47 -31.65
C THR A 87 -7.06 3.46 -30.14
N ILE A 88 -5.99 3.21 -29.34
CA ILE A 88 -6.05 3.18 -27.89
C ILE A 88 -5.78 4.56 -27.27
N LEU A 89 -5.21 5.49 -28.00
CA LEU A 89 -4.87 6.82 -27.50
C LEU A 89 -6.06 7.58 -26.87
N PRO A 90 -7.27 7.61 -27.48
CA PRO A 90 -8.43 8.26 -26.86
C PRO A 90 -8.78 7.66 -25.50
N LEU A 91 -8.76 6.33 -25.37
CA LEU A 91 -9.03 5.63 -24.11
C LEU A 91 -8.00 6.01 -23.04
N VAL A 92 -6.72 6.07 -23.41
CA VAL A 92 -5.65 6.43 -22.46
C VAL A 92 -5.77 7.88 -22.00
N THR A 93 -6.16 8.80 -22.88
CA THR A 93 -6.37 10.21 -22.54
C THR A 93 -7.61 10.44 -21.70
N GLU A 94 -8.68 9.69 -21.92
CA GLU A 94 -9.93 9.77 -21.16
C GLU A 94 -9.74 9.29 -19.72
N PHE A 95 -9.17 8.09 -19.53
CA PHE A 95 -9.04 7.48 -18.21
C PHE A 95 -7.78 7.88 -17.44
N ASN A 96 -6.76 8.38 -18.12
CA ASN A 96 -5.52 8.92 -17.56
C ASN A 96 -4.80 7.98 -16.56
N HIS A 97 -4.87 6.66 -16.78
CA HIS A 97 -4.15 5.69 -15.99
C HIS A 97 -2.72 5.49 -16.51
N SER A 98 -1.79 5.16 -15.60
CA SER A 98 -0.40 4.87 -15.98
C SER A 98 -0.22 3.47 -16.56
N ARG A 99 -1.10 2.51 -16.22
CA ARG A 99 -1.02 1.10 -16.62
C ARG A 99 -2.37 0.58 -16.98
N TYR A 100 -2.42 -0.21 -18.08
CA TYR A 100 -3.64 -0.83 -18.60
C TYR A 100 -3.42 -2.33 -18.74
N PRO A 101 -4.28 -3.18 -18.13
CA PRO A 101 -4.27 -4.61 -18.40
C PRO A 101 -4.58 -4.88 -19.88
N VAL A 102 -3.78 -5.76 -20.48
CA VAL A 102 -3.97 -6.20 -21.87
C VAL A 102 -4.69 -7.53 -21.87
N ILE A 103 -5.77 -7.63 -22.66
CA ILE A 103 -6.60 -8.83 -22.75
C ILE A 103 -6.51 -9.46 -24.14
N ASP A 104 -6.78 -10.79 -24.18
CA ASP A 104 -6.89 -11.55 -25.41
C ASP A 104 -8.35 -12.03 -25.60
N GLY A 105 -9.16 -11.19 -26.26
CA GLY A 105 -10.58 -11.44 -26.52
C GLY A 105 -11.48 -11.25 -25.30
N ASP A 106 -11.24 -11.98 -24.21
CA ASP A 106 -12.06 -11.94 -22.99
C ASP A 106 -11.35 -11.18 -21.87
N ARG A 107 -12.12 -10.41 -21.08
CA ARG A 107 -11.65 -9.72 -19.88
C ARG A 107 -11.05 -10.67 -18.81
N SER A 108 -11.40 -11.95 -18.85
CA SER A 108 -10.83 -12.96 -17.97
C SER A 108 -9.40 -13.34 -18.36
N LYS A 109 -9.01 -13.16 -19.63
CA LYS A 109 -7.72 -13.55 -20.19
C LYS A 109 -6.77 -12.35 -20.26
N VAL A 110 -6.22 -11.95 -19.14
CA VAL A 110 -5.16 -10.92 -19.09
C VAL A 110 -3.84 -11.55 -19.53
N VAL A 111 -3.25 -11.00 -20.61
CA VAL A 111 -2.01 -11.50 -21.22
C VAL A 111 -0.80 -10.61 -20.97
N GLY A 112 -1.01 -9.38 -20.48
CA GLY A 112 0.08 -8.45 -20.21
C GLY A 112 -0.40 -7.15 -19.59
N ILE A 113 0.54 -6.21 -19.47
CA ILE A 113 0.32 -4.83 -19.00
C ILE A 113 0.93 -3.86 -20.01
N MET A 114 0.14 -2.93 -20.51
CA MET A 114 0.63 -1.78 -21.30
C MET A 114 0.87 -0.59 -20.38
N LEU A 115 2.01 0.07 -20.52
CA LEU A 115 2.30 1.34 -19.84
C LEU A 115 1.95 2.51 -20.79
N ALA A 116 1.22 3.51 -20.29
CA ALA A 116 0.86 4.69 -21.08
C ALA A 116 2.09 5.42 -21.65
N LYS A 117 3.20 5.47 -20.91
CA LYS A 117 4.46 6.05 -21.39
C LYS A 117 5.07 5.29 -22.57
N ASP A 118 4.94 3.96 -22.60
CA ASP A 118 5.47 3.13 -23.68
C ASP A 118 4.58 3.28 -24.94
N LEU A 119 3.27 3.44 -24.78
CA LEU A 119 2.35 3.81 -25.85
C LEU A 119 2.80 5.11 -26.52
N LEU A 120 2.97 6.20 -25.75
CA LEU A 120 3.36 7.51 -26.28
C LEU A 120 4.73 7.47 -26.98
N ALA A 121 5.72 6.78 -26.38
CA ALA A 121 7.06 6.65 -26.96
C ALA A 121 7.08 5.88 -28.28
N ASN A 122 6.18 4.92 -28.48
CA ASN A 122 6.11 4.11 -29.70
C ASN A 122 5.21 4.75 -30.77
N LEU A 123 4.15 5.47 -30.40
CA LEU A 123 3.33 6.25 -31.33
C LEU A 123 4.17 7.25 -32.15
N ALA A 124 5.13 7.91 -31.49
CA ALA A 124 6.04 8.85 -32.17
C ALA A 124 6.95 8.17 -33.21
N LYS A 125 7.17 6.85 -33.08
CA LYS A 125 8.03 6.07 -33.99
C LYS A 125 7.24 5.35 -35.10
N ASN A 126 6.17 4.68 -34.73
CA ASN A 126 5.34 3.89 -35.64
C ASN A 126 3.97 3.60 -34.99
N SER A 127 2.92 4.25 -35.49
CA SER A 127 1.54 4.09 -34.98
C SER A 127 0.89 2.75 -35.37
N LYS A 128 1.45 2.02 -36.34
CA LYS A 128 0.92 0.73 -36.80
C LYS A 128 1.34 -0.47 -35.95
N LEU A 129 2.15 -0.27 -34.92
CA LEU A 129 2.46 -1.31 -33.97
C LEU A 129 1.18 -1.71 -33.20
N LEU A 130 1.09 -2.98 -32.83
CA LEU A 130 0.02 -3.52 -32.00
C LEU A 130 0.39 -3.45 -30.52
N ILE A 131 -0.62 -3.45 -29.66
CA ILE A 131 -0.43 -3.43 -28.20
C ILE A 131 0.43 -4.63 -27.73
N LYS A 132 0.26 -5.81 -28.33
CA LYS A 132 1.09 -7.00 -28.02
C LYS A 132 2.59 -6.80 -28.22
N ASP A 133 2.98 -5.85 -29.11
CA ASP A 133 4.39 -5.61 -29.44
C ASP A 133 5.10 -4.75 -28.38
N ILE A 134 4.33 -4.04 -27.55
CA ILE A 134 4.85 -3.13 -26.51
C ILE A 134 4.44 -3.52 -25.09
N MET A 135 3.56 -4.51 -24.93
CA MET A 135 3.12 -4.94 -23.59
C MET A 135 4.23 -5.66 -22.83
N ARG A 136 4.14 -5.61 -21.51
CA ARG A 136 5.02 -6.30 -20.59
C ARG A 136 4.29 -7.47 -19.94
N PRO A 137 5.03 -8.50 -19.44
CA PRO A 137 4.41 -9.57 -18.67
C PRO A 137 3.61 -9.05 -17.49
N ALA A 138 2.42 -9.63 -17.24
CA ALA A 138 1.63 -9.34 -16.07
C ALA A 138 2.08 -10.21 -14.90
N TYR A 139 2.27 -9.60 -13.72
CA TYR A 139 2.45 -10.35 -12.49
C TYR A 139 1.08 -10.64 -11.89
N VAL A 140 0.69 -11.91 -11.88
CA VAL A 140 -0.63 -12.35 -11.42
C VAL A 140 -0.53 -12.89 -10.00
N VAL A 141 -1.41 -12.44 -9.14
CA VAL A 141 -1.46 -12.87 -7.73
C VAL A 141 -2.88 -13.32 -7.36
N PRO A 142 -3.04 -14.29 -6.44
CA PRO A 142 -4.35 -14.65 -5.91
C PRO A 142 -4.98 -13.48 -5.14
N GLU A 143 -6.28 -13.31 -5.26
CA GLU A 143 -7.03 -12.29 -4.50
C GLU A 143 -7.00 -12.52 -2.98
N SER A 144 -6.78 -13.76 -2.54
CA SER A 144 -6.62 -14.15 -1.13
C SER A 144 -5.22 -13.88 -0.56
N LYS A 145 -4.26 -13.43 -1.39
CA LYS A 145 -2.90 -13.14 -0.92
C LYS A 145 -2.91 -11.99 0.08
N ARG A 146 -2.17 -12.11 1.18
CA ARG A 146 -2.03 -11.04 2.18
C ARG A 146 -1.23 -9.86 1.61
N LEU A 147 -1.67 -8.64 1.93
CA LEU A 147 -1.06 -7.42 1.40
C LEU A 147 0.39 -7.23 1.85
N ASN A 148 0.72 -7.54 3.08
CA ASN A 148 2.08 -7.45 3.60
C ASN A 148 3.06 -8.36 2.85
N VAL A 149 2.59 -9.55 2.40
CA VAL A 149 3.39 -10.47 1.57
C VAL A 149 3.57 -9.89 0.17
N LEU A 150 2.46 -9.41 -0.45
CA LEU A 150 2.51 -8.79 -1.77
C LEU A 150 3.44 -7.57 -1.81
N LEU A 151 3.39 -6.70 -0.78
CA LEU A 151 4.28 -5.53 -0.67
C LEU A 151 5.75 -5.92 -0.62
N LYS A 152 6.10 -7.00 0.10
CA LYS A 152 7.48 -7.52 0.12
C LYS A 152 7.92 -8.01 -1.26
N GLU A 153 7.07 -8.76 -1.96
CA GLU A 153 7.37 -9.27 -3.31
C GLU A 153 7.57 -8.13 -4.32
N LEU A 154 6.69 -7.11 -4.29
CA LEU A 154 6.79 -5.95 -5.19
C LEU A 154 8.03 -5.07 -4.94
N ARG A 155 8.63 -5.15 -3.76
CA ARG A 155 9.88 -4.44 -3.44
C ARG A 155 11.14 -5.18 -3.88
N THR A 156 11.04 -6.48 -4.14
CA THR A 156 12.17 -7.36 -4.52
C THR A 156 12.20 -7.66 -6.01
N ASN A 157 11.12 -7.38 -6.73
CA ASN A 157 11.01 -7.46 -8.19
C ASN A 157 11.14 -6.04 -8.80
#